data_223981c410171b49ba7a8603af87a01e
#
_entry.id   223981c410171b49ba7a8603af87a01e
#
_cell.length_a   1.000
_cell.length_b   1.000
_cell.length_c   1.000
_cell.angle_alpha   90.00
_cell.angle_beta   90.00
_cell.angle_gamma   90.00
#
_symmetry.space_group_name_H-M   'P 1'
#
loop_
_entity.id
_entity.type
_entity.pdbx_description
1 polymer ?
#
loop_
_entity_poly.entity_id
_entity_poly.type
_entity_poly.pdbx_seq_one_letter_code
_entity_poly.pdbx_strand_id
1 'polypeptide(L)'
;HEYGVAFERGTCLQLAPDQRCYFVSGTASIDKYGECLFRGDVLTQAGRLFLNIEKLLESAGGTLADMTYFIVYLRDIADAPVLRRYMQIRFPNTPFLLTEARVCRPEWLIEVEGMAVGNQ
;
A
#
# COMPACT_ATOMS: atom_id res chain seq x y z
N HIS A 1 8.89 -19.60 -2.64
CA HIS A 1 8.29 -18.36 -2.22
C HIS A 1 9.18 -17.16 -2.51
N GLU A 2 8.65 -16.21 -3.18
CA GLU A 2 9.35 -14.98 -3.44
C GLU A 2 9.47 -14.18 -2.16
N TYR A 3 10.67 -13.91 -1.72
CA TYR A 3 10.88 -13.20 -0.48
C TYR A 3 10.24 -11.81 -0.50
N GLY A 4 10.38 -11.10 -1.61
CA GLY A 4 9.82 -9.77 -1.75
C GLY A 4 8.31 -9.74 -1.58
N VAL A 5 7.63 -10.82 -1.96
CA VAL A 5 6.18 -10.91 -1.83
C VAL A 5 5.75 -10.98 -0.37
N ALA A 6 6.65 -11.41 0.53
CA ALA A 6 6.32 -11.53 1.94
C ALA A 6 5.96 -10.19 2.58
N PHE A 7 6.38 -9.08 2.00
CA PHE A 7 6.12 -7.76 2.55
C PHE A 7 4.87 -7.11 1.96
N GLU A 8 4.24 -7.75 0.99
CA GLU A 8 3.02 -7.27 0.39
C GLU A 8 1.98 -8.36 0.54
N ARG A 9 1.08 -8.16 1.47
CA ARG A 9 0.13 -9.18 1.88
C ARG A 9 -1.28 -8.78 1.54
N GLY A 10 -2.04 -9.79 1.16
CA GLY A 10 -3.45 -9.61 0.94
C GLY A 10 -4.21 -10.79 1.52
N THR A 11 -5.30 -10.52 2.18
CA THR A 11 -6.23 -11.53 2.67
C THR A 11 -7.58 -11.23 2.07
N CYS A 12 -8.18 -12.22 1.44
CA CYS A 12 -9.49 -12.07 0.84
C CYS A 12 -10.53 -12.84 1.64
N LEU A 13 -11.58 -12.13 2.05
CA LEU A 13 -12.74 -12.73 2.72
C LEU A 13 -13.98 -12.51 1.88
N GLN A 14 -14.80 -13.54 1.75
CA GLN A 14 -16.05 -13.39 1.05
C GLN A 14 -17.12 -12.93 2.04
N LEU A 15 -17.67 -11.72 1.83
CA LEU A 15 -18.67 -11.14 2.70
C LEU A 15 -20.08 -11.59 2.32
N ALA A 16 -20.30 -11.80 1.03
CA ALA A 16 -21.58 -12.24 0.47
C ALA A 16 -21.26 -12.98 -0.82
N PRO A 17 -22.24 -13.67 -1.43
CA PRO A 17 -21.95 -14.41 -2.66
C PRO A 17 -21.30 -13.57 -3.77
N ASP A 18 -21.59 -12.28 -3.81
CA ASP A 18 -21.11 -11.38 -4.84
C ASP A 18 -20.15 -10.31 -4.32
N GLN A 19 -19.73 -10.41 -3.05
CA GLN A 19 -18.83 -9.42 -2.46
C GLN A 19 -17.61 -10.07 -1.83
N ARG A 20 -16.47 -9.42 -1.99
CA ARG A 20 -15.22 -9.81 -1.35
C ARG A 20 -14.58 -8.62 -0.68
N CYS A 21 -13.91 -8.90 0.43
CA CYS A 21 -13.14 -7.91 1.18
C CYS A 21 -11.68 -8.31 1.12
N TYR A 22 -10.83 -7.40 0.65
CA TYR A 22 -9.39 -7.64 0.52
C TYR A 22 -8.66 -6.78 1.53
N PHE A 23 -7.97 -7.41 2.47
CA PHE A 23 -7.10 -6.70 3.40
C PHE A 23 -5.70 -6.69 2.80
N VAL A 24 -5.15 -5.50 2.64
CA VAL A 24 -3.85 -5.32 2.02
C VAL A 24 -2.92 -4.63 3.00
N SER A 25 -1.74 -5.18 3.18
CA SER A 25 -0.70 -4.49 3.91
C SER A 25 0.60 -4.62 3.11
N GLY A 26 1.28 -3.51 2.93
CA GLY A 26 2.49 -3.48 2.16
C GLY A 26 3.51 -2.56 2.78
N THR A 27 4.77 -2.89 2.61
CA THR A 27 5.87 -2.07 3.03
C THR A 27 6.37 -1.24 1.86
N ALA A 28 7.40 -0.45 2.11
CA ALA A 28 8.02 0.35 1.08
C ALA A 28 8.49 -0.54 -0.07
N SER A 29 8.69 0.09 -1.21
CA SER A 29 9.05 -0.55 -2.46
C SER A 29 10.26 -1.48 -2.32
N ILE A 30 10.07 -2.75 -2.60
CA ILE A 30 11.13 -3.74 -2.65
C ILE A 30 10.96 -4.58 -3.91
N ASP A 31 12.05 -5.18 -4.37
CA ASP A 31 11.99 -6.12 -5.48
C ASP A 31 11.79 -7.55 -4.94
N LYS A 32 11.76 -8.51 -5.86
CA LYS A 32 11.52 -9.91 -5.50
C LYS A 32 12.64 -10.52 -4.67
N TYR A 33 13.78 -9.86 -4.56
CA TYR A 33 14.90 -10.32 -3.75
C TYR A 33 14.96 -9.68 -2.38
N GLY A 34 13.99 -8.83 -2.05
CA GLY A 34 13.92 -8.19 -0.75
C GLY A 34 14.75 -6.91 -0.63
N GLU A 35 15.30 -6.43 -1.71
CA GLU A 35 16.07 -5.18 -1.69
C GLU A 35 15.15 -3.98 -1.70
N CYS A 36 15.49 -2.97 -0.91
CA CYS A 36 14.73 -1.72 -0.91
C CYS A 36 15.17 -0.86 -2.08
N LEU A 37 14.22 -0.58 -2.96
CA LEU A 37 14.45 0.27 -4.11
C LEU A 37 14.24 1.73 -3.72
N PHE A 38 14.95 2.65 -4.40
CA PHE A 38 14.73 4.09 -4.28
C PHE A 38 14.91 4.62 -2.87
N ARG A 39 16.03 4.26 -2.24
CA ARG A 39 16.36 4.74 -0.91
C ARG A 39 16.37 6.26 -0.87
N GLY A 40 15.76 6.82 0.18
CA GLY A 40 15.75 8.25 0.40
C GLY A 40 14.75 9.05 -0.42
N ASP A 41 13.95 8.37 -1.24
CA ASP A 41 12.94 9.04 -2.07
C ASP A 41 11.55 8.49 -1.73
N VAL A 42 10.85 9.19 -0.84
CA VAL A 42 9.56 8.73 -0.36
C VAL A 42 8.50 8.70 -1.46
N LEU A 43 8.52 9.65 -2.39
CA LEU A 43 7.54 9.66 -3.48
C LEU A 43 7.75 8.52 -4.44
N THR A 44 8.99 8.22 -4.78
CA THR A 44 9.28 7.09 -5.66
C THR A 44 8.95 5.78 -4.98
N GLN A 45 9.25 5.66 -3.68
CA GLN A 45 8.86 4.48 -2.91
C GLN A 45 7.34 4.34 -2.88
N ALA A 46 6.61 5.43 -2.67
CA ALA A 46 5.14 5.40 -2.66
C ALA A 46 4.59 4.90 -4.00
N GLY A 47 5.12 5.44 -5.11
CA GLY A 47 4.68 5.01 -6.44
C GLY A 47 4.89 3.52 -6.67
N ARG A 48 6.03 3.00 -6.28
CA ARG A 48 6.33 1.58 -6.42
C ARG A 48 5.46 0.72 -5.51
N LEU A 49 5.26 1.18 -4.28
CA LEU A 49 4.43 0.48 -3.32
C LEU A 49 3.00 0.33 -3.85
N PHE A 50 2.41 1.40 -4.35
CA PHE A 50 1.05 1.34 -4.87
C PHE A 50 0.96 0.51 -6.15
N LEU A 51 2.00 0.50 -6.97
CA LEU A 51 2.04 -0.39 -8.12
C LEU A 51 2.00 -1.86 -7.67
N ASN A 52 2.75 -2.19 -6.64
CA ASN A 52 2.78 -3.56 -6.12
C ASN A 52 1.44 -3.95 -5.49
N ILE A 53 0.79 -3.02 -4.77
CA ILE A 53 -0.55 -3.26 -4.23
C ILE A 53 -1.56 -3.46 -5.36
N GLU A 54 -1.45 -2.66 -6.42
CA GLU A 54 -2.32 -2.80 -7.59
C GLU A 54 -2.21 -4.19 -8.20
N LYS A 55 -0.97 -4.67 -8.38
CA LYS A 55 -0.75 -6.01 -8.92
C LYS A 55 -1.30 -7.09 -8.01
N LEU A 56 -1.16 -6.92 -6.71
CA LEU A 56 -1.69 -7.87 -5.74
C LEU A 56 -3.21 -7.93 -5.83
N LEU A 57 -3.88 -6.78 -5.90
CA LEU A 57 -5.33 -6.73 -6.03
C LEU A 57 -5.79 -7.33 -7.36
N GLU A 58 -5.09 -7.04 -8.44
CA GLU A 58 -5.43 -7.59 -9.76
C GLU A 58 -5.37 -9.11 -9.76
N SER A 59 -4.40 -9.69 -9.07
CA SER A 59 -4.29 -11.15 -8.97
C SER A 59 -5.48 -11.76 -8.24
N ALA A 60 -6.17 -10.98 -7.42
CA ALA A 60 -7.36 -11.41 -6.68
C ALA A 60 -8.66 -10.93 -7.33
N GLY A 61 -8.59 -10.27 -8.49
CA GLY A 61 -9.76 -9.80 -9.20
C GLY A 61 -10.22 -8.40 -8.80
N GLY A 62 -9.42 -7.66 -8.04
CA GLY A 62 -9.77 -6.32 -7.59
C GLY A 62 -8.92 -5.24 -8.24
N THR A 63 -9.17 -3.99 -7.85
CA THR A 63 -8.42 -2.84 -8.35
C THR A 63 -8.20 -1.84 -7.21
N LEU A 64 -7.30 -0.87 -7.45
CA LEU A 64 -7.10 0.21 -6.48
C LEU A 64 -8.36 1.06 -6.30
N ALA A 65 -9.23 1.12 -7.30
CA ALA A 65 -10.49 1.85 -7.19
C ALA A 65 -11.44 1.24 -6.15
N ASP A 66 -11.23 -0.02 -5.80
CA ASP A 66 -12.04 -0.71 -4.79
C ASP A 66 -11.62 -0.40 -3.36
N MET A 67 -10.52 0.33 -3.16
CA MET A 67 -10.03 0.63 -1.82
C MET A 67 -11.00 1.55 -1.09
N THR A 68 -11.28 1.20 0.17
CA THR A 68 -12.19 1.98 1.01
C THR A 68 -11.46 2.94 1.91
N TYR A 69 -10.22 2.67 2.24
CA TYR A 69 -9.37 3.58 2.99
C TYR A 69 -7.92 3.15 2.88
N PHE A 70 -7.01 4.07 3.25
CA PHE A 70 -5.59 3.76 3.42
C PHE A 70 -5.12 4.27 4.78
N ILE A 71 -4.24 3.53 5.43
CA ILE A 71 -3.44 4.03 6.53
C ILE A 71 -2.00 4.05 6.03
N VAL A 72 -1.40 5.23 6.05
CA VAL A 72 -0.06 5.43 5.51
C VAL A 72 0.88 5.73 6.67
N TYR A 73 1.84 4.85 6.87
CA TYR A 73 2.83 4.96 7.93
C TYR A 73 4.10 5.55 7.36
N LEU A 74 4.56 6.66 7.92
CA LEU A 74 5.77 7.34 7.48
C LEU A 74 6.86 7.19 8.54
N ARG A 75 8.06 6.90 8.09
CA ARG A 75 9.20 6.86 9.00
C ARG A 75 9.50 8.25 9.57
N ASP A 76 9.38 9.27 8.73
CA ASP A 76 9.65 10.66 9.10
C ASP A 76 8.40 11.49 8.83
N ILE A 77 7.83 12.05 9.89
CA ILE A 77 6.62 12.87 9.75
C ILE A 77 6.84 14.11 8.88
N ALA A 78 8.09 14.52 8.69
CA ALA A 78 8.41 15.62 7.79
C ALA A 78 7.99 15.32 6.34
N ASP A 79 7.79 14.04 5.99
CA ASP A 79 7.31 13.67 4.67
C ASP A 79 5.77 13.78 4.54
N ALA A 80 5.07 14.07 5.64
CA ALA A 80 3.61 14.11 5.62
C ALA A 80 3.02 15.10 4.62
N PRO A 81 3.52 16.34 4.51
CA PRO A 81 2.92 17.29 3.56
C PRO A 81 2.99 16.80 2.12
N VAL A 82 4.11 16.24 1.70
CA VAL A 82 4.27 15.78 0.31
C VAL A 82 3.45 14.53 0.07
N LEU A 83 3.35 13.64 1.05
CA LEU A 83 2.54 12.43 0.92
C LEU A 83 1.05 12.74 0.95
N ARG A 84 0.64 13.72 1.78
CA ARG A 84 -0.75 14.15 1.80
C ARG A 84 -1.18 14.63 0.43
N ARG A 85 -0.35 15.46 -0.20
CA ARG A 85 -0.64 15.95 -1.54
C ARG A 85 -0.68 14.82 -2.57
N TYR A 86 0.27 13.90 -2.49
CA TYR A 86 0.30 12.73 -3.36
C TYR A 86 -0.98 11.92 -3.26
N MET A 87 -1.42 11.63 -2.02
CA MET A 87 -2.62 10.84 -1.80
C MET A 87 -3.88 11.58 -2.28
N GLN A 88 -3.95 12.88 -2.04
CA GLN A 88 -5.10 13.68 -2.48
C GLN A 88 -5.22 13.73 -4.00
N ILE A 89 -4.10 13.78 -4.70
CA ILE A 89 -4.09 13.81 -6.16
C ILE A 89 -4.41 12.44 -6.74
N ARG A 90 -3.78 11.40 -6.19
CA ARG A 90 -3.93 10.05 -6.75
C ARG A 90 -5.23 9.39 -6.34
N PHE A 91 -5.67 9.62 -5.11
CA PHE A 91 -6.86 8.97 -4.54
C PHE A 91 -7.83 10.01 -4.00
N PRO A 92 -8.39 10.86 -4.86
CA PRO A 92 -9.21 11.99 -4.39
C PRO A 92 -10.50 11.56 -3.68
N ASN A 93 -10.96 10.34 -3.91
CA ASN A 93 -12.21 9.85 -3.34
C ASN A 93 -12.02 8.80 -2.26
N THR A 94 -10.78 8.52 -1.87
CA THR A 94 -10.48 7.50 -0.88
C THR A 94 -9.92 8.16 0.38
N PRO A 95 -10.56 8.00 1.53
CA PRO A 95 -10.03 8.56 2.77
C PRO A 95 -8.72 7.89 3.16
N PHE A 96 -7.84 8.67 3.77
CA PHE A 96 -6.57 8.13 4.24
C PHE A 96 -6.14 8.82 5.53
N LEU A 97 -5.33 8.13 6.30
CA LEU A 97 -4.71 8.64 7.50
C LEU A 97 -3.19 8.56 7.31
N LEU A 98 -2.49 9.65 7.63
CA LEU A 98 -1.03 9.66 7.68
C LEU A 98 -0.60 9.63 9.13
N THR A 99 0.33 8.75 9.46
CA THR A 99 0.84 8.69 10.82
C THR A 99 2.31 8.33 10.79
N GLU A 100 3.04 8.77 11.82
CA GLU A 100 4.44 8.42 11.96
C GLU A 100 4.54 7.09 12.70
N ALA A 101 5.36 6.19 12.17
CA ALA A 101 5.57 4.90 12.80
C ALA A 101 6.94 4.36 12.42
N ARG A 102 7.50 3.55 13.31
CA ARG A 102 8.73 2.85 13.00
C ARG A 102 8.42 1.74 12.01
N VAL A 103 9.13 1.74 10.88
CA VAL A 103 8.99 0.69 9.87
C VAL A 103 10.07 -0.36 10.07
N CYS A 104 9.93 -1.50 9.37
CA CYS A 104 10.79 -2.65 9.60
C CYS A 104 12.26 -2.40 9.31
N ARG A 105 12.57 -1.60 8.29
CA ARG A 105 13.94 -1.35 7.87
C ARG A 105 14.19 0.15 7.74
N PRO A 106 15.39 0.61 8.10
CA PRO A 106 15.68 2.06 8.09
C PRO A 106 15.54 2.73 6.73
N GLU A 107 15.81 2.01 5.65
CA GLU A 107 15.70 2.57 4.31
C GLU A 107 14.27 2.64 3.78
N TRP A 108 13.31 2.02 4.46
CA TRP A 108 11.90 2.11 4.08
C TRP A 108 11.30 3.36 4.70
N LEU A 109 10.77 4.23 3.86
CA LEU A 109 10.23 5.52 4.29
C LEU A 109 8.72 5.49 4.44
N ILE A 110 8.06 4.46 3.91
CA ILE A 110 6.60 4.39 3.87
C ILE A 110 6.11 2.96 3.94
N GLU A 111 5.03 2.76 4.68
CA GLU A 111 4.25 1.53 4.66
C GLU A 111 2.79 1.90 4.50
N VAL A 112 2.00 1.02 3.92
CA VAL A 112 0.57 1.26 3.70
C VAL A 112 -0.21 0.02 4.06
N GLU A 113 -1.37 0.23 4.71
CA GLU A 113 -2.37 -0.82 4.82
C GLU A 113 -3.74 -0.26 4.48
N GLY A 114 -4.66 -1.13 4.13
CA GLY A 114 -5.99 -0.71 3.77
C GLY A 114 -6.88 -1.88 3.45
N MET A 115 -8.10 -1.56 3.06
CA MET A 115 -9.10 -2.57 2.74
C MET A 115 -9.82 -2.18 1.46
N ALA A 116 -9.94 -3.14 0.57
CA ALA A 116 -10.74 -3.01 -0.65
C ALA A 116 -11.97 -3.89 -0.55
N VAL A 117 -13.07 -3.42 -1.11
CA VAL A 117 -14.30 -4.22 -1.22
C VAL A 117 -14.68 -4.24 -2.68
N GLY A 118 -14.79 -5.44 -3.24
CA GLY A 118 -15.13 -5.63 -4.64
C GLY A 118 -16.35 -6.50 -4.82
N ASN A 119 -16.99 -6.34 -5.96
CA ASN A 119 -18.10 -7.19 -6.36
C ASN A 119 -17.61 -8.22 -7.37
N GLN A 120 -18.20 -9.39 -7.29
CA GLN A 120 -17.93 -10.44 -8.27
C GLN A 120 -18.92 -10.43 -9.39
#